data_53968f57b17c405ec68ba7345ed2a882
#
_entry.id   53968f57b17c405ec68ba7345ed2a882
#
_cell.length_a   1.000
_cell.length_b   1.000
_cell.length_c   1.000
_cell.angle_alpha   90.00
_cell.angle_beta   90.00
_cell.angle_gamma   90.00
#
_symmetry.space_group_name_H-M   'P 1'
#
loop_
_entity.id
_entity.type
_entity.pdbx_description
1 polymer ?
#
loop_
_entity_poly.entity_id
_entity_poly.type
_entity_poly.pdbx_seq_one_letter_code
_entity_poly.pdbx_strand_id
1 'polypeptide(L)'
;MTENYRDSGTLLIRNSDIKEGQFLFSENPIHLDEEFAEKNKTRRLQIGDVVTVHTGDIGTSAVIEEKEAGAIGFATINTRTDKSILNPYFLATYFNTEKHKCYANSVSTGDGRSNYNIKDFNKLVISVPTLDEQERISVLINAINIIITLHQQEPFLCGNSVNGGRKLCSQ
;
A
#
# COMPACT_ATOMS: atom_id res chain seq x y z
N MET A 1 22.85 4.79 2.02
CA MET A 1 21.52 5.44 2.12
C MET A 1 21.12 5.66 3.58
N THR A 2 21.34 4.70 4.45
CA THR A 2 21.02 4.82 5.90
C THR A 2 21.70 5.98 6.62
N GLU A 3 22.85 6.46 6.15
CA GLU A 3 23.53 7.65 6.63
C GLU A 3 22.73 8.95 6.52
N ASN A 4 21.75 8.95 5.60
CA ASN A 4 20.86 10.10 5.36
C ASN A 4 19.52 9.99 6.10
N TYR A 5 19.33 8.98 6.98
CA TYR A 5 18.12 8.82 7.76
C TYR A 5 18.08 9.81 8.91
N ARG A 6 16.91 10.39 9.14
CA ARG A 6 16.62 11.39 10.18
C ARG A 6 15.26 11.07 10.82
N ASP A 7 15.01 11.69 11.97
CA ASP A 7 13.72 11.63 12.66
C ASP A 7 12.70 12.65 12.10
N SER A 8 13.18 13.59 11.28
CA SER A 8 12.35 14.61 10.62
C SER A 8 12.94 14.99 9.27
N GLY A 9 12.13 15.59 8.40
CA GLY A 9 12.52 15.96 7.03
C GLY A 9 11.63 15.33 5.99
N THR A 10 12.17 14.98 4.82
CA THR A 10 11.41 14.34 3.74
C THR A 10 11.07 12.89 4.08
N LEU A 11 9.78 12.56 4.10
CA LEU A 11 9.30 11.19 4.38
C LEU A 11 9.89 10.18 3.41
N LEU A 12 10.37 9.04 3.94
CA LEU A 12 10.81 7.90 3.17
C LEU A 12 9.74 6.82 3.17
N ILE A 13 9.25 6.42 2.01
CA ILE A 13 8.32 5.30 1.84
C ILE A 13 9.10 4.05 1.45
N ARG A 14 9.01 3.01 2.27
CA ARG A 14 9.63 1.70 2.03
C ARG A 14 8.57 0.68 1.62
N ASN A 15 9.00 -0.45 1.06
CA ASN A 15 8.10 -1.57 0.73
C ASN A 15 7.24 -2.02 1.93
N SER A 16 7.80 -2.02 3.15
CA SER A 16 7.09 -2.41 4.39
C SER A 16 5.94 -1.49 4.76
N ASP A 17 6.03 -0.23 4.33
CA ASP A 17 5.07 0.81 4.69
C ASP A 17 3.85 0.82 3.74
N ILE A 18 3.93 0.07 2.62
CA ILE A 18 2.87 -0.05 1.62
C ILE A 18 1.99 -1.24 1.94
N LYS A 19 0.69 -1.00 2.03
CA LYS A 19 -0.37 -2.02 2.15
C LYS A 19 -1.37 -1.84 1.01
N GLU A 20 -2.28 -2.78 0.87
CA GLU A 20 -3.32 -2.68 -0.14
C GLU A 20 -4.15 -1.41 0.03
N GLY A 21 -3.97 -0.47 -0.89
CA GLY A 21 -4.70 0.79 -0.94
C GLY A 21 -4.33 1.84 0.11
N GLN A 22 -3.32 1.60 0.98
CA GLN A 22 -2.97 2.54 2.05
C GLN A 22 -1.50 2.46 2.44
N PHE A 23 -1.02 3.46 3.20
CA PHE A 23 0.29 3.43 3.84
C PHE A 23 0.12 3.20 5.35
N LEU A 24 0.95 2.32 5.91
CA LEU A 24 1.05 2.08 7.35
C LEU A 24 2.50 2.30 7.79
N PHE A 25 2.73 3.42 8.42
CA PHE A 25 4.03 3.76 8.97
C PHE A 25 4.17 3.25 10.41
N SER A 26 5.41 2.99 10.83
CA SER A 26 5.73 2.77 12.25
C SER A 26 5.47 4.05 13.07
N GLU A 27 5.44 3.93 14.40
CA GLU A 27 5.32 5.10 15.31
C GLU A 27 6.37 6.18 15.03
N ASN A 28 7.56 5.75 14.57
CA ASN A 28 8.65 6.63 14.18
C ASN A 28 8.97 6.39 12.70
N PRO A 29 8.28 7.07 11.76
CA PRO A 29 8.55 6.94 10.34
C PRO A 29 9.95 7.50 10.01
N ILE A 30 10.61 6.89 9.04
CA ILE A 30 11.93 7.32 8.62
C ILE A 30 11.80 8.52 7.68
N HIS A 31 12.60 9.52 7.92
CA HIS A 31 12.75 10.67 7.04
C HIS A 31 14.15 10.71 6.45
N LEU A 32 14.30 11.45 5.37
CA LEU A 32 15.56 11.72 4.72
C LEU A 32 16.03 13.15 5.05
N ASP A 33 17.33 13.30 5.14
CA ASP A 33 17.98 14.58 5.17
C ASP A 33 17.52 15.45 3.99
N GLU A 34 17.19 16.73 4.25
CA GLU A 34 16.62 17.62 3.22
C GLU A 34 17.61 17.94 2.10
N GLU A 35 18.92 18.03 2.39
CA GLU A 35 19.92 18.26 1.36
C GLU A 35 20.01 17.05 0.41
N PHE A 36 19.94 15.83 0.98
CA PHE A 36 19.88 14.61 0.19
C PHE A 36 18.58 14.53 -0.62
N ALA A 37 17.44 14.88 -0.01
CA ALA A 37 16.14 14.88 -0.68
C ALA A 37 16.09 15.89 -1.83
N GLU A 38 16.68 17.08 -1.65
CA GLU A 38 16.73 18.09 -2.72
C GLU A 38 17.60 17.66 -3.89
N LYS A 39 18.73 17.00 -3.63
CA LYS A 39 19.54 16.38 -4.69
C LYS A 39 18.77 15.31 -5.48
N ASN A 40 17.75 14.73 -4.88
CA ASN A 40 16.88 13.70 -5.46
C ASN A 40 15.45 14.20 -5.77
N LYS A 41 15.24 15.50 -5.89
CA LYS A 41 13.90 16.11 -6.05
C LYS A 41 13.06 15.56 -7.21
N THR A 42 13.69 15.09 -8.27
CA THR A 42 13.01 14.45 -9.40
C THR A 42 12.32 13.14 -9.03
N ARG A 43 12.66 12.56 -7.86
CA ARG A 43 12.08 11.34 -7.33
C ARG A 43 10.97 11.60 -6.32
N ARG A 44 10.67 12.87 -6.01
CA ARG A 44 9.58 13.22 -5.10
C ARG A 44 8.24 12.76 -5.67
N LEU A 45 7.50 12.07 -4.85
CA LEU A 45 6.17 11.56 -5.17
C LEU A 45 5.15 12.69 -5.14
N GLN A 46 4.21 12.65 -6.05
CA GLN A 46 3.13 13.63 -6.19
C GLN A 46 1.78 12.98 -5.87
N ILE A 47 0.79 13.78 -5.48
CA ILE A 47 -0.58 13.32 -5.27
C ILE A 47 -1.10 12.61 -6.52
N GLY A 48 -1.53 11.37 -6.35
CA GLY A 48 -2.00 10.51 -7.42
C GLY A 48 -0.91 9.63 -8.05
N ASP A 49 0.35 9.70 -7.60
CA ASP A 49 1.32 8.65 -7.97
C ASP A 49 0.92 7.33 -7.31
N VAL A 50 1.03 6.24 -8.05
CA VAL A 50 0.82 4.88 -7.52
C VAL A 50 2.16 4.27 -7.17
N VAL A 51 2.32 3.89 -5.91
CA VAL A 51 3.55 3.27 -5.39
C VAL A 51 3.31 1.79 -5.21
N THR A 52 4.14 0.97 -5.87
CA THR A 52 4.03 -0.48 -5.91
C THR A 52 5.24 -1.14 -5.26
N VAL A 53 5.02 -2.15 -4.45
CA VAL A 53 6.06 -2.94 -3.80
C VAL A 53 6.89 -3.69 -4.84
N HIS A 54 8.20 -3.43 -4.82
CA HIS A 54 9.19 -4.05 -5.71
C HIS A 54 9.74 -5.37 -5.16
N THR A 55 9.86 -5.49 -3.84
CA THR A 55 10.48 -6.64 -3.16
C THR A 55 9.70 -7.00 -1.90
N GLY A 56 9.43 -8.27 -1.69
CA GLY A 56 8.66 -8.78 -0.55
C GLY A 56 7.23 -9.09 -0.98
N ASP A 57 6.23 -8.34 -0.51
CA ASP A 57 4.83 -8.45 -0.94
C ASP A 57 4.62 -7.73 -2.28
N ILE A 58 5.29 -8.30 -3.31
CA ILE A 58 5.40 -7.68 -4.64
C ILE A 58 4.03 -7.47 -5.29
N GLY A 59 3.88 -6.30 -5.91
CA GLY A 59 2.65 -5.90 -6.58
C GLY A 59 1.67 -5.16 -5.68
N THR A 60 1.80 -5.27 -4.35
CA THR A 60 0.97 -4.48 -3.43
C THR A 60 1.18 -2.99 -3.66
N SER A 61 0.10 -2.23 -3.73
CA SER A 61 0.13 -0.84 -4.21
C SER A 61 -0.79 0.08 -3.40
N ALA A 62 -0.37 1.35 -3.30
CA ALA A 62 -1.17 2.43 -2.73
C ALA A 62 -1.00 3.73 -3.53
N VAL A 63 -1.95 4.64 -3.40
CA VAL A 63 -1.94 5.96 -4.07
C VAL A 63 -1.40 7.00 -3.09
N ILE A 64 -0.52 7.86 -3.57
CA ILE A 64 -0.03 9.00 -2.81
C ILE A 64 -1.14 10.03 -2.63
N GLU A 65 -1.43 10.35 -1.39
CA GLU A 65 -2.35 11.40 -0.99
C GLU A 65 -1.60 12.61 -0.41
N GLU A 66 -2.31 13.59 0.14
CA GLU A 66 -1.72 14.83 0.67
C GLU A 66 -0.67 14.58 1.76
N LYS A 67 -0.89 13.55 2.60
CA LYS A 67 -0.01 13.21 3.72
C LYS A 67 1.35 12.69 3.27
N GLU A 68 1.39 12.01 2.14
CA GLU A 68 2.60 11.39 1.59
C GLU A 68 3.21 12.22 0.46
N ALA A 69 2.57 13.32 0.06
CA ALA A 69 3.06 14.18 -1.01
C ALA A 69 4.45 14.73 -0.70
N GLY A 70 5.36 14.66 -1.66
CA GLY A 70 6.76 15.06 -1.48
C GLY A 70 7.67 13.96 -0.92
N ALA A 71 7.14 12.83 -0.46
CA ALA A 71 7.93 11.68 -0.02
C ALA A 71 8.81 11.12 -1.15
N ILE A 72 9.82 10.34 -0.76
CA ILE A 72 10.67 9.60 -1.70
C ILE A 72 10.49 8.10 -1.47
N GLY A 73 10.15 7.36 -2.53
CA GLY A 73 10.05 5.91 -2.50
C GLY A 73 11.43 5.23 -2.53
N PHE A 74 11.62 4.21 -1.70
CA PHE A 74 12.84 3.40 -1.68
C PHE A 74 12.54 1.95 -1.99
N ALA A 75 13.18 1.43 -3.03
CA ALA A 75 12.94 0.09 -3.57
C ALA A 75 11.48 -0.14 -3.96
N THR A 76 10.85 0.88 -4.53
CA THR A 76 9.46 0.88 -4.99
C THR A 76 9.39 1.14 -6.49
N ILE A 77 8.35 0.67 -7.15
CA ILE A 77 7.98 1.07 -8.50
C ILE A 77 6.97 2.23 -8.36
N ASN A 78 7.30 3.37 -8.95
CA ASN A 78 6.46 4.55 -8.86
C ASN A 78 5.85 4.84 -10.23
N THR A 79 4.54 4.86 -10.32
CA THR A 79 3.80 5.06 -11.57
C THR A 79 3.02 6.37 -11.49
N ARG A 80 3.28 7.26 -12.42
CA ARG A 80 2.48 8.49 -12.62
C ARG A 80 1.55 8.29 -13.79
N THR A 81 0.26 8.38 -13.55
CA THR A 81 -0.76 8.20 -14.59
C THR A 81 -1.07 9.50 -15.31
N ASP A 82 -1.42 9.40 -16.58
CA ASP A 82 -2.19 10.44 -17.23
C ASP A 82 -3.64 10.34 -16.76
N LYS A 83 -4.04 11.25 -15.89
CA LYS A 83 -5.38 11.26 -15.27
C LYS A 83 -6.52 11.45 -16.26
N SER A 84 -6.23 11.88 -17.50
CA SER A 84 -7.23 11.97 -18.57
C SER A 84 -7.61 10.60 -19.16
N ILE A 85 -6.82 9.58 -18.88
CA ILE A 85 -7.00 8.22 -19.41
C ILE A 85 -7.11 7.18 -18.28
N LEU A 86 -6.33 7.34 -17.21
CA LEU A 86 -6.18 6.33 -16.18
C LEU A 86 -6.27 6.92 -14.77
N ASN A 87 -7.33 6.57 -14.07
CA ASN A 87 -7.53 6.92 -12.66
C ASN A 87 -6.52 6.18 -11.77
N PRO A 88 -5.73 6.88 -10.93
CA PRO A 88 -4.72 6.25 -10.08
C PRO A 88 -5.30 5.26 -9.06
N TYR A 89 -6.49 5.51 -8.53
CA TYR A 89 -7.15 4.60 -7.58
C TYR A 89 -7.60 3.30 -8.28
N PHE A 90 -8.10 3.41 -9.52
CA PHE A 90 -8.39 2.23 -10.34
C PHE A 90 -7.12 1.41 -10.60
N LEU A 91 -6.01 2.07 -10.94
CA LEU A 91 -4.74 1.39 -11.18
C LEU A 91 -4.23 0.69 -9.92
N ALA A 92 -4.25 1.35 -8.77
CA ALA A 92 -3.85 0.74 -7.50
C ALA A 92 -4.77 -0.44 -7.13
N THR A 93 -6.08 -0.31 -7.34
CA THR A 93 -7.05 -1.40 -7.16
C THR A 93 -6.72 -2.59 -8.06
N TYR A 94 -6.42 -2.34 -9.33
CA TYR A 94 -6.01 -3.40 -10.26
C TYR A 94 -4.72 -4.09 -9.80
N PHE A 95 -3.72 -3.33 -9.35
CA PHE A 95 -2.46 -3.89 -8.87
C PHE A 95 -2.63 -4.75 -7.61
N ASN A 96 -3.62 -4.47 -6.80
CA ASN A 96 -3.93 -5.27 -5.62
C ASN A 96 -4.77 -6.52 -5.92
N THR A 97 -5.16 -6.76 -7.18
CA THR A 97 -5.86 -8.01 -7.55
C THR A 97 -4.91 -9.21 -7.58
N GLU A 98 -5.47 -10.39 -7.26
CA GLU A 98 -4.74 -11.66 -7.41
C GLU A 98 -4.18 -11.86 -8.83
N LYS A 99 -4.92 -11.40 -9.86
CA LYS A 99 -4.47 -11.47 -11.25
C LYS A 99 -3.13 -10.76 -11.46
N HIS A 100 -3.00 -9.54 -10.96
CA HIS A 100 -1.75 -8.79 -11.07
C HIS A 100 -0.66 -9.38 -10.17
N LYS A 101 -0.98 -9.74 -8.93
CA LYS A 101 -0.02 -10.35 -8.00
C LYS A 101 0.54 -11.68 -8.55
N CYS A 102 -0.30 -12.53 -9.16
CA CYS A 102 0.15 -13.74 -9.86
C CYS A 102 1.07 -13.40 -11.03
N TYR A 103 0.74 -12.39 -11.84
CA TYR A 103 1.62 -11.94 -12.92
C TYR A 103 2.96 -11.44 -12.36
N ALA A 104 2.94 -10.54 -11.39
CA ALA A 104 4.14 -9.99 -10.77
C ALA A 104 5.06 -11.10 -10.20
N ASN A 105 4.47 -12.10 -9.53
CA ASN A 105 5.20 -13.25 -9.03
C ASN A 105 5.78 -14.11 -10.15
N SER A 106 5.04 -14.33 -11.24
CA SER A 106 5.48 -15.18 -12.35
C SER A 106 6.67 -14.60 -13.13
N VAL A 107 6.80 -13.27 -13.17
CA VAL A 107 7.89 -12.59 -13.89
C VAL A 107 9.01 -12.12 -12.96
N SER A 108 8.83 -12.25 -11.65
CA SER A 108 9.84 -11.84 -10.69
C SER A 108 11.01 -12.81 -10.68
N THR A 109 12.19 -12.28 -10.39
CA THR A 109 13.45 -13.03 -10.35
C THR A 109 14.13 -12.86 -8.99
N GLY A 110 14.89 -13.85 -8.55
CA GLY A 110 15.73 -13.79 -7.35
C GLY A 110 15.72 -15.08 -6.54
N ASP A 111 16.90 -15.54 -6.14
CA ASP A 111 17.06 -16.65 -5.22
C ASP A 111 16.81 -16.16 -3.77
N GLY A 112 15.68 -16.55 -3.21
CA GLY A 112 15.30 -16.25 -1.83
C GLY A 112 14.54 -14.94 -1.60
N ARG A 113 14.59 -13.96 -2.51
CA ARG A 113 13.73 -12.76 -2.51
C ARG A 113 13.30 -12.44 -3.94
N SER A 114 12.02 -12.57 -4.20
CA SER A 114 11.46 -12.16 -5.48
C SER A 114 11.57 -10.66 -5.69
N ASN A 115 12.05 -10.24 -6.85
CA ASN A 115 12.14 -8.85 -7.26
C ASN A 115 11.30 -8.64 -8.51
N TYR A 116 10.31 -7.75 -8.44
CA TYR A 116 9.50 -7.32 -9.55
C TYR A 116 10.22 -6.20 -10.30
N ASN A 117 10.95 -6.55 -11.36
CA ASN A 117 11.77 -5.59 -12.08
C ASN A 117 10.94 -4.62 -12.91
N ILE A 118 11.39 -3.35 -13.00
CA ILE A 118 10.73 -2.30 -13.80
C ILE A 118 10.59 -2.69 -15.28
N LYS A 119 11.52 -3.49 -15.81
CA LYS A 119 11.45 -3.99 -17.19
C LYS A 119 10.26 -4.92 -17.42
N ASP A 120 9.94 -5.75 -16.42
CA ASP A 120 8.83 -6.69 -16.50
C ASP A 120 7.51 -6.00 -16.11
N PHE A 121 7.55 -5.06 -15.18
CA PHE A 121 6.43 -4.18 -14.89
C PHE A 121 5.97 -3.42 -16.15
N ASN A 122 6.88 -2.88 -16.94
CA ASN A 122 6.56 -2.14 -18.16
C ASN A 122 6.00 -2.99 -19.31
N LYS A 123 6.02 -4.33 -19.19
CA LYS A 123 5.37 -5.26 -20.15
C LYS A 123 3.92 -5.56 -19.78
N LEU A 124 3.49 -5.12 -18.60
CA LEU A 124 2.13 -5.37 -18.14
C LEU A 124 1.12 -4.68 -19.07
N VAL A 125 0.17 -5.45 -19.56
CA VAL A 125 -0.96 -4.96 -20.35
C VAL A 125 -2.23 -5.08 -19.52
N ILE A 126 -2.92 -3.97 -19.35
CA ILE A 126 -4.17 -3.90 -18.61
C ILE A 126 -5.32 -3.46 -19.51
N SER A 127 -6.52 -3.99 -19.27
CA SER A 127 -7.74 -3.46 -19.88
C SER A 127 -8.21 -2.27 -19.08
N VAL A 128 -8.37 -1.14 -19.76
CA VAL A 128 -8.76 0.13 -19.13
C VAL A 128 -10.18 0.47 -19.58
N PRO A 129 -11.18 0.45 -18.66
CA PRO A 129 -12.54 0.89 -18.97
C PRO A 129 -12.62 2.41 -19.16
N THR A 130 -13.82 2.94 -19.36
CA THR A 130 -14.02 4.39 -19.36
C THR A 130 -13.68 5.01 -18.00
N LEU A 131 -13.30 6.29 -17.96
CA LEU A 131 -12.94 6.95 -16.69
C LEU A 131 -14.08 6.90 -15.67
N ASP A 132 -15.32 7.01 -16.09
CA ASP A 132 -16.50 6.89 -15.22
C ASP A 132 -16.61 5.49 -14.59
N GLU A 133 -16.36 4.44 -15.37
CA GLU A 133 -16.31 3.06 -14.86
C GLU A 133 -15.11 2.84 -13.92
N GLN A 134 -13.95 3.39 -14.25
CA GLN A 134 -12.77 3.33 -13.37
C GLN A 134 -13.07 3.95 -12.02
N GLU A 135 -13.70 5.12 -11.99
CA GLU A 135 -14.08 5.80 -10.76
C GLU A 135 -15.07 4.98 -9.94
N ARG A 136 -16.14 4.49 -10.56
CA ARG A 136 -17.13 3.64 -9.88
C ARG A 136 -16.52 2.37 -9.30
N ILE A 137 -15.62 1.71 -10.03
CA ILE A 137 -14.93 0.51 -9.57
C ILE A 137 -14.07 0.84 -8.36
N SER A 138 -13.25 1.88 -8.42
CA SER A 138 -12.35 2.25 -7.32
C SER A 138 -13.10 2.67 -6.06
N VAL A 139 -14.16 3.46 -6.20
CA VAL A 139 -15.03 3.88 -5.07
C VAL A 139 -15.68 2.66 -4.42
N LEU A 140 -16.25 1.75 -5.21
CA LEU A 140 -16.92 0.56 -4.70
C LEU A 140 -15.95 -0.35 -3.93
N ILE A 141 -14.79 -0.64 -4.52
CA ILE A 141 -13.78 -1.51 -3.87
C ILE A 141 -13.23 -0.86 -2.60
N ASN A 142 -12.98 0.44 -2.62
CA ASN A 142 -12.53 1.15 -1.42
C ASN A 142 -13.59 1.11 -0.30
N ALA A 143 -14.86 1.32 -0.62
CA ALA A 143 -15.95 1.20 0.35
C ALA A 143 -16.03 -0.20 0.96
N ILE A 144 -15.90 -1.26 0.15
CA ILE A 144 -15.88 -2.65 0.62
C ILE A 144 -14.69 -2.88 1.57
N ASN A 145 -13.49 -2.40 1.21
CA ASN A 145 -12.29 -2.56 2.05
C ASN A 145 -12.44 -1.86 3.40
N ILE A 146 -13.05 -0.67 3.44
CA ILE A 146 -13.35 0.04 4.68
C ILE A 146 -14.30 -0.78 5.56
N ILE A 147 -15.38 -1.33 4.99
CA ILE A 147 -16.36 -2.16 5.71
C ILE A 147 -15.68 -3.40 6.29
N ILE A 148 -14.85 -4.09 5.50
CA ILE A 148 -14.12 -5.28 5.96
C ILE A 148 -13.19 -4.91 7.14
N THR A 149 -12.45 -3.81 7.02
CA THR A 149 -11.52 -3.35 8.06
C THR A 149 -12.26 -3.01 9.36
N LEU A 150 -13.38 -2.30 9.27
CA LEU A 150 -14.20 -1.96 10.44
C LEU A 150 -14.76 -3.22 11.12
N HIS A 151 -15.23 -4.19 10.34
CA HIS A 151 -15.76 -5.44 10.87
C HIS A 151 -14.68 -6.29 11.57
N GLN A 152 -13.44 -6.25 11.07
CA GLN A 152 -12.30 -6.93 11.69
C GLN A 152 -11.83 -6.26 12.99
N GLN A 153 -12.14 -4.98 13.19
CA GLN A 153 -11.80 -4.21 14.39
C GLN A 153 -12.85 -4.33 15.50
N GLU A 154 -14.05 -4.86 15.21
CA GLU A 154 -15.02 -5.14 16.25
C GLU A 154 -14.48 -6.22 17.20
N PRO A 155 -14.26 -5.92 18.51
CA PRO A 155 -13.87 -6.95 19.46
C PRO A 155 -14.98 -8.00 19.49
N PHE A 156 -14.62 -9.27 19.34
CA PHE A 156 -15.51 -10.38 19.65
C PHE A 156 -15.96 -10.21 21.12
N LEU A 157 -17.13 -9.66 21.34
CA LEU A 157 -17.81 -9.72 22.62
C LEU A 157 -18.20 -11.19 22.83
N CYS A 158 -17.21 -12.01 23.20
CA CYS A 158 -17.46 -13.31 23.75
C CYS A 158 -18.27 -13.08 25.06
N GLY A 159 -19.58 -13.33 24.98
CA GLY A 159 -20.48 -13.26 26.13
C GLY A 159 -19.93 -14.12 27.23
N ASN A 160 -19.41 -13.49 28.29
CA ASN A 160 -19.23 -14.12 29.56
C ASN A 160 -20.63 -14.47 30.10
N SER A 161 -21.09 -15.67 29.77
CA SER A 161 -22.18 -16.33 30.47
C SER A 161 -21.74 -16.54 31.91
N VAL A 162 -22.16 -15.64 32.76
CA VAL A 162 -22.00 -15.77 34.22
C VAL A 162 -22.93 -16.91 34.69
N ASN A 163 -22.42 -18.13 34.66
CA ASN A 163 -23.05 -19.24 35.40
C ASN A 163 -22.78 -19.06 36.90
N GLY A 164 -23.70 -18.38 37.57
CA GLY A 164 -23.78 -18.31 39.00
C GLY A 164 -24.18 -19.67 39.59
N GLY A 165 -23.20 -20.57 39.75
CA GLY A 165 -23.36 -21.79 40.53
C GLY A 165 -23.10 -21.53 42.02
N ARG A 166 -24.14 -21.31 42.85
CA ARG A 166 -24.04 -21.40 44.30
C ARG A 166 -23.67 -22.85 44.71
N LYS A 167 -22.49 -23.04 45.24
CA LYS A 167 -22.19 -24.23 46.04
C LYS A 167 -22.60 -23.94 47.48
N LEU A 168 -23.68 -24.56 47.92
CA LEU A 168 -24.00 -24.79 49.34
C LEU A 168 -22.98 -25.79 49.89
N CYS A 169 -22.16 -25.37 50.83
CA CYS A 169 -21.46 -26.28 51.74
C CYS A 169 -22.37 -26.56 52.89
N SER A 170 -22.72 -27.82 53.11
CA SER A 170 -23.22 -28.36 54.36
C SER A 170 -22.29 -29.46 54.84
N GLN A 171 -21.81 -29.26 56.09
CA GLN A 171 -21.13 -30.14 57.01
C GLN A 171 -19.74 -30.64 56.68
#